data_5def50e6c6c8883efceafaa8e3bf4f5f
#
_entry.id   5def50e6c6c8883efceafaa8e3bf4f5f
#
_cell.length_a   1.000
_cell.length_b   1.000
_cell.length_c   1.000
_cell.angle_alpha   90.00
_cell.angle_beta   90.00
_cell.angle_gamma   90.00
#
_symmetry.space_group_name_H-M   'P 1'
#
loop_
_entity.id
_entity.type
_entity.pdbx_description
1 polymer ?
#
loop_
_entity_poly.entity_id
_entity_poly.type
_entity_poly.pdbx_seq_one_letter_code
_entity_poly.pdbx_strand_id
1 'polypeptide(L)'
;MWNTTTYRPTNEGCLMRQVVYPNFCPVCIEGLWLHLLKRVDLIDDISVICPLAPNQPISVGVELLHLAHLRKPEEKHLGSKESYSILWKHDGVVVDPWTNSTIIEIRPDDVGGHWEVVVEFSTPEVRKDEQGYLLGQRNFNLVDVCSLESAGEQ
;
A
#
# COMPACT_ATOMS: atom_id res chain seq x y z
N MET A 1 -24.96 33.44 -20.37
CA MET A 1 -23.57 33.36 -20.81
C MET A 1 -22.97 32.09 -20.23
N TRP A 2 -22.73 31.08 -21.03
CA TRP A 2 -22.12 29.84 -20.56
C TRP A 2 -20.63 30.05 -20.46
N ASN A 3 -20.06 29.82 -19.27
CA ASN A 3 -18.65 29.96 -19.03
C ASN A 3 -17.90 28.80 -19.77
N THR A 4 -17.17 29.11 -20.83
CA THR A 4 -16.48 28.17 -21.72
C THR A 4 -15.22 27.55 -21.09
N THR A 5 -14.96 27.77 -19.80
CA THR A 5 -13.75 27.30 -19.10
C THR A 5 -13.92 25.99 -18.34
N THR A 6 -15.10 25.34 -18.38
CA THR A 6 -15.26 24.01 -17.79
C THR A 6 -14.75 22.94 -18.74
N TYR A 7 -13.52 22.49 -18.51
CA TYR A 7 -12.92 21.38 -19.23
C TYR A 7 -13.59 20.06 -18.84
N ARG A 8 -14.20 19.39 -19.81
CA ARG A 8 -14.69 18.03 -19.67
C ARG A 8 -13.74 17.09 -20.44
N PRO A 9 -13.22 16.04 -19.83
CA PRO A 9 -12.23 15.16 -20.48
C PRO A 9 -12.81 14.35 -21.65
N THR A 10 -14.13 14.16 -21.67
CA THR A 10 -14.86 13.54 -22.79
C THR A 10 -16.15 14.28 -23.02
N ASN A 11 -16.50 14.55 -24.29
CA ASN A 11 -17.69 15.32 -24.61
C ASN A 11 -18.97 14.49 -24.35
N GLU A 12 -18.98 13.20 -24.69
CA GLU A 12 -20.14 12.32 -24.52
C GLU A 12 -19.79 10.87 -24.11
N GLY A 13 -18.56 10.42 -24.27
CA GLY A 13 -18.14 9.02 -24.16
C GLY A 13 -17.85 8.54 -22.72
N CYS A 14 -18.78 8.72 -21.80
CA CYS A 14 -18.62 8.22 -20.43
C CYS A 14 -19.92 7.63 -19.88
N LEU A 15 -19.86 6.44 -19.28
CA LEU A 15 -20.99 5.75 -18.64
C LEU A 15 -21.69 6.63 -17.59
N MET A 16 -20.94 7.43 -16.84
CA MET A 16 -21.52 8.35 -15.84
C MET A 16 -22.35 9.47 -16.46
N ARG A 17 -22.22 9.71 -17.75
CA ARG A 17 -22.99 10.73 -18.45
C ARG A 17 -24.12 10.16 -19.29
N GLN A 18 -23.84 9.06 -19.98
CA GLN A 18 -24.82 8.38 -20.86
C GLN A 18 -24.68 6.87 -20.71
N VAL A 19 -25.75 6.22 -20.29
CA VAL A 19 -25.79 4.78 -20.00
C VAL A 19 -25.48 3.90 -21.22
N VAL A 20 -25.57 4.47 -22.43
CA VAL A 20 -25.25 3.75 -23.68
C VAL A 20 -23.76 3.49 -23.87
N TYR A 21 -22.88 4.20 -23.14
CA TYR A 21 -21.45 3.97 -23.21
C TYR A 21 -21.04 2.93 -22.16
N PRO A 22 -20.32 1.86 -22.55
CA PRO A 22 -19.98 0.77 -21.63
C PRO A 22 -18.81 1.11 -20.69
N ASN A 23 -18.09 2.22 -20.93
CA ASN A 23 -16.84 2.52 -20.26
C ASN A 23 -16.91 3.86 -19.50
N PHE A 24 -16.18 3.92 -18.38
CA PHE A 24 -15.90 5.16 -17.68
C PHE A 24 -14.80 5.96 -18.40
N CYS A 25 -14.91 7.29 -18.36
CA CYS A 25 -13.80 8.13 -18.83
C CYS A 25 -12.64 8.15 -17.79
N PRO A 26 -11.42 8.54 -18.20
CA PRO A 26 -10.25 8.53 -17.31
C PRO A 26 -10.45 9.27 -15.99
N VAL A 27 -11.18 10.39 -15.99
CA VAL A 27 -11.47 11.15 -14.76
C VAL A 27 -12.40 10.38 -13.82
N CYS A 28 -13.42 9.69 -14.38
CA CYS A 28 -14.30 8.86 -13.57
C CYS A 28 -13.57 7.64 -13.00
N ILE A 29 -12.67 7.03 -13.78
CA ILE A 29 -11.83 5.91 -13.33
C ILE A 29 -10.93 6.38 -12.18
N GLU A 30 -10.22 7.50 -12.35
CA GLU A 30 -9.39 8.09 -11.30
C GLU A 30 -10.19 8.37 -10.02
N GLY A 31 -11.38 8.97 -10.17
CA GLY A 31 -12.26 9.23 -9.02
C GLY A 31 -12.71 7.96 -8.31
N LEU A 32 -13.02 6.87 -9.05
CA LEU A 32 -13.38 5.58 -8.47
C LEU A 32 -12.20 4.96 -7.72
N TRP A 33 -10.99 5.02 -8.30
CA TRP A 33 -9.77 4.54 -7.64
C TRP A 33 -9.49 5.29 -6.34
N LEU A 34 -9.50 6.63 -6.36
CA LEU A 34 -9.30 7.45 -5.16
C LEU A 34 -10.38 7.17 -4.09
N HIS A 35 -11.61 6.90 -4.53
CA HIS A 35 -12.70 6.57 -3.61
C HIS A 35 -12.55 5.17 -2.98
N LEU A 36 -11.98 4.21 -3.71
CA LEU A 36 -11.60 2.90 -3.20
C LEU A 36 -10.43 3.03 -2.22
N LEU A 37 -9.33 3.65 -2.65
CA LEU A 37 -8.10 3.84 -1.86
C LEU A 37 -8.35 4.57 -0.55
N LYS A 38 -9.27 5.51 -0.51
CA LYS A 38 -9.72 6.17 0.74
C LYS A 38 -10.28 5.20 1.79
N ARG A 39 -10.77 4.02 1.38
CA ARG A 39 -11.51 3.08 2.24
C ARG A 39 -10.74 1.81 2.57
N VAL A 40 -9.66 1.57 1.88
CA VAL A 40 -8.81 0.40 2.07
C VAL A 40 -7.47 0.84 2.65
N ASP A 41 -6.84 -0.04 3.41
CA ASP A 41 -5.45 0.13 3.81
C ASP A 41 -4.57 -0.63 2.80
N LEU A 42 -3.45 -0.04 2.39
CA LEU A 42 -2.49 -0.69 1.49
C LEU A 42 -1.69 -1.79 2.18
N ILE A 43 -1.59 -1.72 3.51
CA ILE A 43 -0.96 -2.71 4.37
C ILE A 43 -2.07 -3.50 5.04
N ASP A 44 -2.26 -4.74 4.61
CA ASP A 44 -3.28 -5.64 5.15
C ASP A 44 -2.89 -6.11 6.55
N ASP A 45 -1.67 -6.64 6.70
CA ASP A 45 -1.15 -7.08 8.01
C ASP A 45 0.36 -6.92 8.12
N ILE A 46 0.87 -6.95 9.37
CA ILE A 46 2.28 -7.08 9.70
C ILE A 46 2.45 -8.33 10.55
N SER A 47 3.12 -9.32 10.02
CA SER A 47 3.49 -10.54 10.73
C SER A 47 4.84 -10.39 11.41
N VAL A 48 4.94 -10.79 12.66
CA VAL A 48 6.20 -10.84 13.42
C VAL A 48 6.42 -12.26 13.89
N ILE A 49 7.56 -12.83 13.55
CA ILE A 49 7.97 -14.15 14.01
C ILE A 49 9.10 -13.96 15.01
N CYS A 50 8.79 -14.17 16.29
CA CYS A 50 9.74 -14.04 17.37
C CYS A 50 10.69 -15.25 17.42
N PRO A 51 11.98 -15.05 17.74
CA PRO A 51 12.96 -16.13 17.78
C PRO A 51 12.71 -17.06 18.97
N LEU A 52 12.95 -18.36 18.76
CA LEU A 52 12.92 -19.36 19.81
C LEU A 52 14.21 -19.37 20.67
N ALA A 53 15.27 -18.76 20.18
CA ALA A 53 16.56 -18.67 20.88
C ALA A 53 17.09 -17.24 20.88
N PRO A 54 17.78 -16.80 21.94
CA PRO A 54 18.14 -15.39 22.20
C PRO A 54 19.06 -14.74 21.15
N ASN A 55 19.70 -15.50 20.28
CA ASN A 55 20.63 -14.98 19.26
C ASN A 55 20.09 -15.12 17.83
N GLN A 56 18.81 -15.48 17.65
CA GLN A 56 18.21 -15.57 16.33
C GLN A 56 17.58 -14.22 15.93
N PRO A 57 17.56 -13.88 14.64
CA PRO A 57 16.90 -12.69 14.16
C PRO A 57 15.38 -12.81 14.31
N ILE A 58 14.72 -11.65 14.46
CA ILE A 58 13.27 -11.52 14.37
C ILE A 58 12.93 -11.35 12.89
N SER A 59 12.02 -12.17 12.38
CA SER A 59 11.49 -12.01 11.02
C SER A 59 10.23 -11.16 11.07
N VAL A 60 10.20 -10.09 10.26
CA VAL A 60 9.04 -9.20 10.13
C VAL A 60 8.59 -9.22 8.68
N GLY A 61 7.34 -9.55 8.46
CA GLY A 61 6.71 -9.55 7.14
C GLY A 61 5.63 -8.48 7.02
N VAL A 62 5.50 -7.88 5.85
CA VAL A 62 4.38 -7.00 5.49
C VAL A 62 3.52 -7.67 4.44
N GLU A 63 2.22 -7.78 4.71
CA GLU A 63 1.22 -8.23 3.75
C GLU A 63 0.58 -7.03 3.09
N LEU A 64 0.60 -7.00 1.76
CA LEU A 64 0.10 -5.90 0.95
C LEU A 64 -1.26 -6.26 0.36
N LEU A 65 -2.15 -5.28 0.27
CA LEU A 65 -3.42 -5.45 -0.39
C LEU A 65 -3.24 -5.69 -1.91
N HIS A 66 -3.71 -6.82 -2.41
CA HIS A 66 -3.57 -7.22 -3.81
C HIS A 66 -4.65 -6.58 -4.72
N LEU A 67 -4.52 -5.29 -5.01
CA LEU A 67 -5.49 -4.54 -5.82
C LEU A 67 -5.59 -5.05 -7.27
N ALA A 68 -4.52 -5.61 -7.83
CA ALA A 68 -4.52 -6.20 -9.17
C ALA A 68 -5.54 -7.35 -9.34
N HIS A 69 -5.97 -8.01 -8.27
CA HIS A 69 -7.02 -9.04 -8.31
C HIS A 69 -8.40 -8.49 -8.68
N LEU A 70 -8.63 -7.20 -8.49
CA LEU A 70 -9.89 -6.54 -8.83
C LEU A 70 -10.04 -6.29 -10.33
N ARG A 71 -8.98 -6.50 -11.12
CA ARG A 71 -9.00 -6.32 -12.56
C ARG A 71 -9.56 -7.54 -13.27
N LYS A 72 -10.27 -7.28 -14.38
CA LYS A 72 -10.68 -8.34 -15.27
C LYS A 72 -9.48 -9.06 -15.91
N PRO A 73 -9.61 -10.35 -16.27
CA PRO A 73 -8.51 -11.10 -16.90
C PRO A 73 -7.95 -10.44 -18.16
N GLU A 74 -8.80 -9.79 -18.96
CA GLU A 74 -8.40 -9.07 -20.18
C GLU A 74 -7.58 -7.82 -19.90
N GLU A 75 -7.72 -7.25 -18.69
CA GLU A 75 -7.02 -6.05 -18.24
C GLU A 75 -5.76 -6.36 -17.43
N LYS A 76 -5.41 -7.64 -17.24
CA LYS A 76 -4.21 -8.04 -16.48
C LYS A 76 -2.92 -7.47 -17.03
N HIS A 77 -2.85 -7.16 -18.31
CA HIS A 77 -1.73 -6.46 -18.92
C HIS A 77 -1.56 -5.03 -18.36
N LEU A 78 -2.61 -4.42 -17.83
CA LEU A 78 -2.55 -3.13 -17.14
C LEU A 78 -1.97 -3.30 -15.73
N GLY A 79 -2.21 -4.44 -15.09
CA GLY A 79 -1.64 -4.78 -13.79
C GLY A 79 -0.11 -4.83 -13.78
N SER A 80 0.53 -5.05 -14.94
CA SER A 80 2.00 -4.96 -15.08
C SER A 80 2.56 -3.54 -14.86
N LYS A 81 1.69 -2.53 -14.87
CA LYS A 81 2.05 -1.13 -14.60
C LYS A 81 1.79 -0.72 -13.16
N GLU A 82 1.16 -1.58 -12.37
CA GLU A 82 1.01 -1.37 -10.94
C GLU A 82 2.25 -1.87 -10.21
N SER A 83 2.65 -1.11 -9.22
CA SER A 83 3.79 -1.48 -8.38
C SER A 83 3.61 -0.98 -6.96
N TYR A 84 4.24 -1.70 -6.04
CA TYR A 84 4.45 -1.26 -4.68
C TYR A 84 5.91 -0.90 -4.47
N SER A 85 6.16 0.22 -3.81
CA SER A 85 7.45 0.59 -3.25
C SER A 85 7.37 0.46 -1.73
N ILE A 86 8.31 -0.27 -1.12
CA ILE A 86 8.32 -0.55 0.31
C ILE A 86 9.59 0.04 0.90
N LEU A 87 9.44 0.87 1.93
CA LEU A 87 10.55 1.46 2.68
C LEU A 87 10.43 1.08 4.15
N TRP A 88 11.46 0.44 4.68
CA TRP A 88 11.61 0.17 6.10
C TRP A 88 12.44 1.27 6.75
N LYS A 89 11.98 1.77 7.90
CA LYS A 89 12.69 2.77 8.67
C LYS A 89 12.87 2.33 10.12
N HIS A 90 14.02 2.64 10.67
CA HIS A 90 14.35 2.47 12.07
C HIS A 90 14.70 3.84 12.66
N ASP A 91 13.98 4.28 13.68
CA ASP A 91 14.10 5.61 14.27
C ASP A 91 14.06 6.77 13.25
N GLY A 92 13.20 6.62 12.23
CA GLY A 92 13.02 7.59 11.15
C GLY A 92 14.08 7.53 10.04
N VAL A 93 15.08 6.65 10.14
CA VAL A 93 16.14 6.47 9.13
C VAL A 93 15.78 5.27 8.23
N VAL A 94 15.84 5.48 6.91
CA VAL A 94 15.61 4.40 5.92
C VAL A 94 16.72 3.35 6.01
N VAL A 95 16.32 2.09 6.02
CA VAL A 95 17.23 0.94 6.01
C VAL A 95 17.35 0.43 4.57
N ASP A 96 18.27 0.99 3.80
CA ASP A 96 18.45 0.77 2.36
C ASP A 96 18.50 -0.72 1.93
N PRO A 97 19.19 -1.65 2.65
CA PRO A 97 19.25 -3.05 2.26
C PRO A 97 17.88 -3.75 2.17
N TRP A 98 16.85 -3.19 2.82
CA TRP A 98 15.50 -3.77 2.87
C TRP A 98 14.48 -3.05 1.99
N THR A 99 14.93 -2.11 1.16
CA THR A 99 14.05 -1.43 0.20
C THR A 99 13.38 -2.44 -0.72
N ASN A 100 12.06 -2.34 -0.85
CA ASN A 100 11.19 -3.24 -1.63
C ASN A 100 11.17 -4.71 -1.14
N SER A 101 11.66 -5.00 0.05
CA SER A 101 11.53 -6.31 0.67
C SER A 101 10.20 -6.40 1.42
N THR A 102 9.44 -7.47 1.18
CA THR A 102 8.22 -7.79 1.94
C THR A 102 8.51 -8.50 3.25
N ILE A 103 9.70 -9.07 3.40
CA ILE A 103 10.17 -9.73 4.62
C ILE A 103 11.57 -9.22 4.93
N ILE A 104 11.80 -8.89 6.19
CA ILE A 104 13.09 -8.44 6.72
C ILE A 104 13.50 -9.27 7.94
N GLU A 105 14.79 -9.35 8.20
CA GLU A 105 15.36 -10.02 9.38
C GLU A 105 16.10 -8.99 10.25
N ILE A 106 15.61 -8.77 11.45
CA ILE A 106 16.14 -7.79 12.39
C ILE A 106 16.98 -8.52 13.45
N ARG A 107 18.22 -8.09 13.63
CA ARG A 107 19.12 -8.69 14.61
C ARG A 107 18.65 -8.39 16.04
N PRO A 108 18.97 -9.26 17.02
CA PRO A 108 18.62 -9.04 18.42
C PRO A 108 19.12 -7.70 18.99
N ASP A 109 20.27 -7.21 18.53
CA ASP A 109 20.86 -5.94 18.97
C ASP A 109 20.12 -4.72 18.43
N ASP A 110 19.38 -4.86 17.32
CA ASP A 110 18.68 -3.79 16.63
C ASP A 110 17.15 -3.80 16.90
N VAL A 111 16.68 -4.63 17.83
CA VAL A 111 15.25 -4.81 18.15
C VAL A 111 14.62 -3.56 18.78
N GLY A 112 15.42 -2.79 19.51
CA GLY A 112 14.97 -1.55 20.15
C GLY A 112 14.62 -0.45 19.16
N GLY A 113 14.03 0.63 19.67
CA GLY A 113 13.66 1.78 18.86
C GLY A 113 12.29 1.68 18.20
N HIS A 114 12.03 2.61 17.30
CA HIS A 114 10.75 2.74 16.60
C HIS A 114 10.90 2.26 15.17
N TRP A 115 10.14 1.24 14.83
CA TRP A 115 10.09 0.68 13.49
C TRP A 115 8.87 1.19 12.72
N GLU A 116 9.09 1.49 11.45
CA GLU A 116 8.08 1.97 10.54
C GLU A 116 8.23 1.29 9.19
N VAL A 117 7.13 0.86 8.60
CA VAL A 117 7.05 0.49 7.19
C VAL A 117 6.18 1.48 6.45
N VAL A 118 6.69 2.00 5.35
CA VAL A 118 5.98 2.90 4.43
C VAL A 118 5.82 2.19 3.10
N VAL A 119 4.61 2.16 2.59
CA VAL A 119 4.26 1.52 1.34
C VAL A 119 3.65 2.56 0.42
N GLU A 120 4.16 2.66 -0.80
CA GLU A 120 3.58 3.50 -1.86
C GLU A 120 3.06 2.61 -2.98
N PHE A 121 1.78 2.77 -3.30
CA PHE A 121 1.14 2.11 -4.42
C PHE A 121 1.15 3.02 -5.65
N SER A 122 1.55 2.50 -6.80
CA SER A 122 1.54 3.21 -8.07
C SER A 122 0.62 2.52 -9.07
N THR A 123 -0.26 3.28 -9.70
CA THR A 123 -1.17 2.80 -10.75
C THR A 123 -1.35 3.87 -11.83
N PRO A 124 -1.46 3.49 -13.12
CA PRO A 124 -1.62 4.45 -14.22
C PRO A 124 -2.94 5.21 -14.21
N GLU A 125 -3.94 4.72 -13.50
CA GLU A 125 -5.27 5.35 -13.42
C GLU A 125 -5.32 6.55 -12.49
N VAL A 126 -4.44 6.60 -11.47
CA VAL A 126 -4.35 7.74 -10.56
C VAL A 126 -3.21 8.64 -10.99
N ARG A 127 -3.55 9.79 -11.57
CA ARG A 127 -2.58 10.76 -12.07
C ARG A 127 -2.18 11.79 -11.02
N LYS A 128 -3.09 12.03 -10.05
CA LYS A 128 -2.87 13.02 -8.99
C LYS A 128 -3.54 12.55 -7.70
N ASP A 129 -2.74 12.38 -6.68
CA ASP A 129 -3.20 12.06 -5.32
C ASP A 129 -2.88 13.22 -4.37
N GLU A 130 -3.83 14.16 -4.23
CA GLU A 130 -3.67 15.32 -3.32
C GLU A 130 -3.86 14.94 -1.85
N GLN A 131 -4.43 13.77 -1.58
CA GLN A 131 -4.84 13.35 -0.25
C GLN A 131 -3.89 12.30 0.35
N GLY A 132 -2.94 11.78 -0.43
CA GLY A 132 -1.99 10.75 0.01
C GLY A 132 -2.61 9.36 0.19
N TYR A 133 -3.68 9.02 -0.55
CA TYR A 133 -4.32 7.70 -0.48
C TYR A 133 -3.47 6.57 -1.09
N LEU A 134 -2.46 6.93 -1.89
CA LEU A 134 -1.48 5.98 -2.45
C LEU A 134 -0.37 5.62 -1.45
N LEU A 135 -0.38 6.19 -0.25
CA LEU A 135 0.59 5.92 0.81
C LEU A 135 -0.07 5.16 1.95
N GLY A 136 0.52 4.05 2.34
CA GLY A 136 0.23 3.31 3.57
C GLY A 136 1.41 3.39 4.53
N GLN A 137 1.14 3.47 5.82
CA GLN A 137 2.18 3.55 6.85
C GLN A 137 1.74 2.78 8.09
N ARG A 138 2.66 1.97 8.63
CA ARG A 138 2.46 1.26 9.90
C ARG A 138 3.69 1.41 10.79
N ASN A 139 3.42 1.68 12.06
CA ASN A 139 4.42 1.77 13.11
C ASN A 139 4.29 0.58 14.05
N PHE A 140 5.39 0.03 14.52
CA PHE A 140 5.40 -1.08 15.44
C PHE A 140 6.63 -1.06 16.34
N ASN A 141 6.52 -1.75 17.49
CA ASN A 141 7.60 -1.91 18.46
C ASN A 141 7.81 -3.41 18.70
N LEU A 142 8.97 -3.90 18.35
CA LEU A 142 9.29 -5.34 18.42
C LEU A 142 9.51 -5.84 19.85
N VAL A 143 9.98 -4.99 20.74
CA VAL A 143 10.20 -5.35 22.16
C VAL A 143 8.88 -5.75 22.81
N ASP A 144 7.82 -5.00 22.54
CA ASP A 144 6.50 -5.28 23.14
C ASP A 144 5.88 -6.55 22.56
N VAL A 145 6.00 -6.77 21.25
CA VAL A 145 5.41 -7.93 20.56
C VAL A 145 6.05 -9.25 21.03
N CYS A 146 7.37 -9.33 21.01
CA CYS A 146 8.06 -10.57 21.36
C CYS A 146 8.12 -10.86 22.87
N SER A 147 7.91 -9.87 23.73
CA SER A 147 7.80 -10.11 25.18
C SER A 147 6.44 -10.70 25.60
N LEU A 148 5.37 -10.42 24.87
CA LEU A 148 4.04 -10.94 25.15
C LEU A 148 3.90 -12.43 24.80
N GLU A 149 4.58 -12.91 23.74
CA GLU A 149 4.55 -14.33 23.35
C GLU A 149 5.25 -15.23 24.37
N SER A 150 6.32 -14.75 24.99
CA SER A 150 7.03 -15.51 26.04
C SER A 150 6.24 -15.68 27.35
N ALA A 151 5.20 -14.88 27.59
CA ALA A 151 4.37 -14.93 28.79
C ALA A 151 3.12 -15.82 28.65
N GLY A 152 2.80 -16.28 27.44
CA GLY A 152 1.62 -17.10 27.13
C GLY A 152 1.80 -18.62 27.23
N GLU A 153 3.03 -19.12 27.44
CA GLU A 153 3.35 -20.57 27.53
C GLU A 153 3.68 -21.04 28.96
N GLN A 154 2.87 -20.64 29.95
CA GLN A 154 2.95 -21.22 31.31
C GLN A 154 1.64 -21.87 31.71
#